data_9957c83125728a5dce77ebdfbaed0515
#
_entry.id   9957c83125728a5dce77ebdfbaed0515
#
_cell.length_a   1.000
_cell.length_b   1.000
_cell.length_c   1.000
_cell.angle_alpha   90.00
_cell.angle_beta   90.00
_cell.angle_gamma   90.00
#
_symmetry.space_group_name_H-M   'P 1'
#
loop_
_entity.id
_entity.type
_entity.pdbx_description
1 polymer ?
#
loop_
_entity_poly.entity_id
_entity_poly.type
_entity_poly.pdbx_seq_one_letter_code
_entity_poly.pdbx_strand_id
1 'polypeptide(L)'
;MNTAIKTDDVIFNFFKQICDEKDDVKCVELGNSWINAMETNLTNMEANLDEKDKAKHKKDIQNNRNHLNSLKGKNSSEWREYATKCMVEIMDNKV
;
A
#
# COMPACT_ATOMS: atom_id res chain seq x y z
N MET A 1 22.31 0.15 11.04
CA MET A 1 21.13 0.94 10.77
C MET A 1 20.15 0.17 9.91
N ASN A 2 18.94 0.13 10.32
CA ASN A 2 17.98 -0.80 9.75
C ASN A 2 17.05 -0.09 8.76
N THR A 3 17.26 -0.31 7.46
CA THR A 3 16.47 0.30 6.40
C THR A 3 15.02 -0.19 6.40
N ALA A 4 14.77 -1.41 6.87
CA ALA A 4 13.41 -1.96 6.95
C ALA A 4 12.55 -1.14 7.91
N ILE A 5 13.10 -0.68 9.02
CA ILE A 5 12.40 0.16 9.98
C ILE A 5 11.97 1.48 9.32
N LYS A 6 12.83 2.07 8.50
CA LYS A 6 12.52 3.31 7.80
C LYS A 6 11.37 3.12 6.81
N THR A 7 11.35 2.00 6.11
CA THR A 7 10.27 1.68 5.16
C THR A 7 8.94 1.55 5.89
N ASP A 8 8.92 0.83 7.00
CA ASP A 8 7.72 0.67 7.81
C ASP A 8 7.23 2.00 8.36
N ASP A 9 8.15 2.87 8.80
CA ASP A 9 7.81 4.19 9.30
C ASP A 9 7.21 5.08 8.22
N VAL A 10 7.71 5.01 7.00
CA VAL A 10 7.17 5.76 5.86
C VAL A 10 5.74 5.31 5.56
N ILE A 11 5.52 4.01 5.51
CA ILE A 11 4.19 3.44 5.25
C ILE A 11 3.24 3.80 6.38
N PHE A 12 3.67 3.63 7.62
CA PHE A 12 2.88 3.98 8.80
C PHE A 12 2.45 5.46 8.77
N ASN A 13 3.40 6.35 8.51
CA ASN A 13 3.12 7.78 8.44
C ASN A 13 2.15 8.13 7.33
N PHE A 14 2.24 7.45 6.20
CA PHE A 14 1.32 7.64 5.08
C PHE A 14 -0.11 7.30 5.48
N PHE A 15 -0.31 6.14 6.09
CA PHE A 15 -1.64 5.73 6.56
C PHE A 15 -2.14 6.64 7.69
N LYS A 16 -1.23 7.13 8.54
CA LYS A 16 -1.59 8.10 9.57
C LYS A 16 -2.12 9.38 8.95
N GLN A 17 -1.51 9.85 7.86
CA GLN A 17 -2.01 11.01 7.12
C GLN A 17 -3.43 10.81 6.61
N ILE A 18 -3.73 9.61 6.10
CA ILE A 18 -5.07 9.28 5.63
C ILE A 18 -6.07 9.36 6.79
N CYS A 19 -5.71 8.81 7.95
CA CYS A 19 -6.57 8.83 9.13
C CYS A 19 -6.78 10.25 9.68
N ASP A 20 -5.72 11.07 9.65
CA ASP A 20 -5.74 12.42 10.23
C ASP A 20 -6.36 13.45 9.29
N GLU A 21 -6.49 13.15 8.00
CA GLU A 21 -7.05 14.08 7.02
C GLU A 21 -8.54 14.25 7.26
N LYS A 22 -8.95 15.48 7.60
CA LYS A 22 -10.34 15.81 7.89
C LYS A 22 -11.17 16.06 6.65
N ASP A 23 -10.53 16.45 5.55
CA ASP A 23 -11.20 16.67 4.28
C ASP A 23 -11.38 15.32 3.57
N ASP A 24 -12.64 14.95 3.34
CA ASP A 24 -12.97 13.67 2.73
C ASP A 24 -12.41 13.50 1.33
N VAL A 25 -12.41 14.56 0.54
CA VAL A 25 -11.85 14.53 -0.82
C VAL A 25 -10.34 14.28 -0.78
N LYS A 26 -9.63 15.00 0.08
CA LYS A 26 -8.18 14.84 0.23
C LYS A 26 -7.82 13.45 0.77
N CYS A 27 -8.63 12.92 1.66
CA CYS A 27 -8.45 11.57 2.19
C CYS A 27 -8.49 10.54 1.06
N VAL A 28 -9.49 10.63 0.20
CA VAL A 28 -9.62 9.73 -0.97
C VAL A 28 -8.47 9.94 -1.94
N GLU A 29 -8.05 11.17 -2.17
CA GLU A 29 -6.90 11.47 -3.03
C GLU A 29 -5.63 10.83 -2.51
N LEU A 30 -5.40 10.88 -1.21
CA LEU A 30 -4.24 10.21 -0.58
C LEU A 30 -4.30 8.70 -0.81
N GLY A 31 -5.46 8.10 -0.63
CA GLY A 31 -5.64 6.67 -0.87
C GLY A 31 -5.36 6.29 -2.30
N ASN A 32 -5.90 7.04 -3.25
CA ASN A 32 -5.68 6.80 -4.67
C ASN A 32 -4.22 7.00 -5.07
N SER A 33 -3.53 7.98 -4.47
CA SER A 33 -2.10 8.18 -4.69
C SER A 33 -1.29 6.97 -4.25
N TRP A 34 -1.68 6.38 -3.13
CA TRP A 34 -1.02 5.17 -2.62
C TRP A 34 -1.19 4.00 -3.60
N ILE A 35 -2.42 3.81 -4.12
CA ILE A 35 -2.69 2.77 -5.11
C ILE A 35 -1.81 2.96 -6.34
N ASN A 36 -1.73 4.18 -6.87
CA ASN A 36 -0.92 4.49 -8.04
C ASN A 36 0.57 4.20 -7.80
N ALA A 37 1.07 4.58 -6.63
CA ALA A 37 2.46 4.34 -6.27
C ALA A 37 2.75 2.83 -6.19
N MET A 38 1.85 2.06 -5.60
CA MET A 38 2.02 0.61 -5.48
C MET A 38 1.92 -0.09 -6.82
N GLU A 39 1.00 0.34 -7.70
CA GLU A 39 0.90 -0.22 -9.05
C GLU A 39 2.18 0.05 -9.85
N THR A 40 2.73 1.25 -9.73
CA THR A 40 4.01 1.60 -10.38
C THR A 40 5.13 0.72 -9.86
N ASN A 41 5.20 0.52 -8.54
CA ASN A 41 6.22 -0.35 -7.94
C ASN A 41 6.10 -1.80 -8.43
N LEU A 42 4.90 -2.32 -8.53
CA LEU A 42 4.69 -3.69 -9.04
C LEU A 42 5.12 -3.80 -10.50
N THR A 43 4.78 -2.82 -11.32
CA THR A 43 5.16 -2.80 -12.72
C THR A 43 6.68 -2.76 -12.87
N ASN A 44 7.35 -1.90 -12.08
CA ASN A 44 8.81 -1.79 -12.12
C ASN A 44 9.48 -3.07 -11.63
N MET A 45 8.95 -3.68 -10.59
CA MET A 45 9.48 -4.93 -10.07
C MET A 45 9.36 -6.05 -11.11
N GLU A 46 8.20 -6.16 -11.75
CA GLU A 46 7.96 -7.15 -12.80
C GLU A 46 8.92 -6.96 -13.98
N ALA A 47 9.13 -5.70 -14.39
CA ALA A 47 10.02 -5.37 -15.50
C ALA A 47 11.48 -5.73 -15.22
N ASN A 48 11.88 -5.72 -13.95
CA ASN A 48 13.25 -6.02 -13.52
C ASN A 48 13.51 -7.51 -13.26
N LEU A 49 12.46 -8.33 -13.23
CA LEU A 49 12.61 -9.77 -13.06
C LEU A 49 12.96 -10.43 -14.40
N ASP A 50 13.82 -11.44 -14.37
CA ASP A 50 14.04 -12.28 -15.55
C ASP A 50 12.83 -13.22 -15.73
N GLU A 51 12.77 -13.92 -16.86
CA GLU A 51 11.61 -14.76 -17.19
C GLU A 51 11.37 -15.86 -16.17
N LYS A 52 12.43 -16.43 -15.62
CA LYS A 52 12.34 -17.48 -14.62
C LYS A 52 11.71 -16.95 -13.33
N ASP A 53 12.16 -15.79 -12.89
CA ASP A 53 11.63 -15.15 -11.69
C ASP A 53 10.21 -14.61 -11.89
N LYS A 54 9.90 -14.11 -13.09
CA LYS A 54 8.54 -13.70 -13.43
C LYS A 54 7.57 -14.85 -13.30
N ALA A 55 7.94 -16.02 -13.80
CA ALA A 55 7.09 -17.21 -13.72
C ALA A 55 6.88 -17.61 -12.25
N LYS A 56 7.94 -17.54 -11.46
CA LYS A 56 7.91 -17.91 -10.04
C LYS A 56 7.00 -16.97 -9.22
N HIS A 57 7.06 -15.67 -9.52
CA HIS A 57 6.33 -14.65 -8.75
C HIS A 57 5.03 -14.18 -9.39
N LYS A 58 4.67 -14.75 -10.53
CA LYS A 58 3.48 -14.33 -11.30
C LYS A 58 2.22 -14.30 -10.45
N LYS A 59 2.01 -15.34 -9.67
CA LYS A 59 0.82 -15.46 -8.81
C LYS A 59 0.80 -14.39 -7.73
N ASP A 60 1.95 -14.14 -7.10
CA ASP A 60 2.07 -13.15 -6.04
C ASP A 60 1.83 -11.75 -6.58
N ILE A 61 2.41 -11.44 -7.74
CA ILE A 61 2.22 -10.14 -8.39
C ILE A 61 0.74 -9.95 -8.75
N GLN A 62 0.10 -10.97 -9.30
CA GLN A 62 -1.31 -10.91 -9.66
C GLN A 62 -2.19 -10.72 -8.43
N ASN A 63 -1.89 -11.42 -7.34
CA ASN A 63 -2.62 -11.27 -6.09
C ASN A 63 -2.51 -9.84 -5.54
N ASN A 64 -1.32 -9.25 -5.62
CA ASN A 64 -1.11 -7.87 -5.18
C ASN A 64 -1.88 -6.90 -6.06
N ARG A 65 -1.90 -7.11 -7.38
CA ARG A 65 -2.69 -6.26 -8.28
C ARG A 65 -4.19 -6.37 -7.99
N ASN A 66 -4.67 -7.57 -7.73
CA ASN A 66 -6.07 -7.79 -7.38
C ASN A 66 -6.42 -7.09 -6.07
N HIS A 67 -5.53 -7.13 -5.09
CA HIS A 67 -5.72 -6.43 -3.83
C HIS A 67 -5.82 -4.91 -4.05
N LEU A 68 -4.90 -4.35 -4.84
CA LEU A 68 -4.92 -2.91 -5.15
C LEU A 68 -6.20 -2.53 -5.88
N ASN A 69 -6.65 -3.37 -6.81
CA ASN A 69 -7.90 -3.12 -7.52
C ASN A 69 -9.10 -3.11 -6.57
N SER A 70 -9.06 -3.95 -5.53
CA SER A 70 -10.15 -4.00 -4.55
C SER A 70 -10.23 -2.73 -3.70
N LEU A 71 -9.14 -1.97 -3.61
CA LEU A 71 -9.09 -0.71 -2.86
C LEU A 71 -9.61 0.47 -3.66
N LYS A 72 -9.76 0.33 -4.97
CA LYS A 72 -10.27 1.40 -5.83
C LYS A 72 -11.75 1.64 -5.53
N GLY A 73 -12.13 2.90 -5.51
CA GLY A 73 -13.51 3.28 -5.25
C GLY A 73 -13.90 3.38 -3.79
N LYS A 74 -12.96 3.23 -2.87
CA LYS A 74 -13.24 3.43 -1.45
C LYS A 74 -13.56 4.89 -1.18
N ASN A 75 -14.55 5.13 -0.31
CA ASN A 75 -14.82 6.47 0.20
C ASN A 75 -13.86 6.81 1.35
N SER A 76 -13.95 8.03 1.87
CA SER A 76 -13.07 8.49 2.95
C SER A 76 -13.17 7.64 4.22
N SER A 77 -14.39 7.26 4.59
CA SER A 77 -14.62 6.42 5.77
C SER A 77 -13.93 5.06 5.62
N GLU A 78 -14.09 4.44 4.45
CA GLU A 78 -13.47 3.15 4.14
C GLU A 78 -11.95 3.25 4.11
N TRP A 79 -11.40 4.33 3.55
CA TRP A 79 -9.96 4.55 3.55
C TRP A 79 -9.39 4.71 4.96
N ARG A 80 -10.08 5.46 5.82
CA ARG A 80 -9.65 5.65 7.21
C ARG A 80 -9.65 4.32 7.97
N GLU A 81 -10.68 3.52 7.77
CA GLU A 81 -10.78 2.19 8.37
C GLU A 81 -9.64 1.28 7.90
N TYR A 82 -9.40 1.24 6.60
CA TYR A 82 -8.33 0.45 6.02
C TYR A 82 -6.96 0.90 6.55
N ALA A 83 -6.73 2.20 6.58
CA ALA A 83 -5.47 2.78 7.07
C ALA A 83 -5.23 2.44 8.55
N THR A 84 -6.28 2.54 9.36
CA THR A 84 -6.20 2.18 10.78
C THR A 84 -5.80 0.71 10.94
N LYS A 85 -6.42 -0.16 10.18
CA LYS A 85 -6.14 -1.59 10.20
C LYS A 85 -4.68 -1.88 9.84
N CYS A 86 -4.18 -1.22 8.78
CA CYS A 86 -2.80 -1.38 8.36
C CYS A 86 -1.81 -0.87 9.41
N MET A 87 -2.11 0.25 10.06
CA MET A 87 -1.26 0.77 11.13
C MET A 87 -1.18 -0.19 12.30
N VAL A 88 -2.30 -0.78 12.68
CA VAL A 88 -2.33 -1.77 13.78
C VAL A 88 -1.48 -2.98 13.42
N GLU A 89 -1.58 -3.48 12.19
CA GLU A 89 -0.76 -4.60 11.73
C GLU A 89 0.73 -4.28 11.77
N ILE A 90 1.11 -3.08 11.35
CA ILE A 90 2.53 -2.66 11.40
C ILE A 90 3.01 -2.61 12.85
N MET A 91 2.21 -2.07 13.76
CA MET A 91 2.56 -2.00 15.17
C MET A 91 2.70 -3.38 15.79
N ASP A 92 1.80 -4.30 15.47
CA ASP A 92 1.85 -5.67 15.97
C ASP A 92 3.12 -6.40 15.50
N ASN A 93 3.54 -6.15 14.27
CA ASN A 93 4.72 -6.80 13.71
C ASN A 93 6.04 -6.25 14.27
N LYS A 94 6.00 -5.13 14.95
CA LYS A 94 7.20 -4.52 15.57
C LYS A 94 7.51 -5.06 16.97
N VAL A 95 6.63 -5.80 17.53
CA VAL A 95 6.78 -6.33 18.90
C VAL A 95 7.75 -7.51 18.96
#